data_79bfdcb5f6bb5d53ece6e8949a78d97c
#
_entry.id   79bfdcb5f6bb5d53ece6e8949a78d97c
#
_cell.length_a   1.000
_cell.length_b   1.000
_cell.length_c   1.000
_cell.angle_alpha   90.00
_cell.angle_beta   90.00
_cell.angle_gamma   90.00
#
_symmetry.space_group_name_H-M   'P 1'
#
loop_
_entity.id
_entity.type
_entity.pdbx_description
1 polymer ?
#
loop_
_entity_poly.entity_id
_entity_poly.type
_entity_poly.pdbx_seq_one_letter_code
_entity_poly.pdbx_strand_id
1 'polypeptide(L)'
;MSASAVGSVPRQLTSYVFLLAARLVGIFILPAQVPGDPVGLIEELFTAPLATVRSWPSALVRQLLLQLVRLEKFTLPEDSQLVRLHTMRQRYLAAGWEATSVTTPDAVVLDALLRPPPAALAEPRFVLFVGGNFQKYEDWLPYFDAYARAAGVGFLAFNFRGVGRSEGAVCCAADMLTDVHACIDALLARGVRPAHLCVHGFSIGGAVSALALASRQQPGVAFVSDRSLRSLPHTIYGMVRGLPPSGALEAAAPRADDNGGGADDGEGVVMMHGRWVRPGLRAAALRRAECWVRGAAAAIAGAAVRALGWELPAEAGWAARIPGPKLVLYHRADNVVHYEAASLHLALKDAGDVGDVQEVEVRRLGHRGWGPHDFPLVADEVAWKALIARVRETLGVPDS
;
A
#
# COMPACT_ATOMS: atom_id res chain seq x y z
N MET A 1 -22.46 -14.30 49.00
CA MET A 1 -21.51 -13.18 49.05
C MET A 1 -21.16 -12.78 47.65
N SER A 2 -21.46 -11.58 47.33
CA SER A 2 -21.73 -10.87 46.10
C SER A 2 -20.57 -10.79 45.17
N ALA A 3 -20.83 -11.11 43.87
CA ALA A 3 -20.04 -10.68 42.72
C ALA A 3 -20.60 -9.34 42.23
N SER A 4 -19.90 -8.27 42.47
CA SER A 4 -20.16 -7.00 41.75
C SER A 4 -19.00 -6.04 41.98
N ALA A 5 -18.16 -5.89 40.95
CA ALA A 5 -17.44 -4.65 40.61
C ALA A 5 -16.67 -4.81 39.31
N VAL A 6 -17.36 -5.03 38.21
CA VAL A 6 -16.82 -4.64 36.88
C VAL A 6 -17.22 -3.18 36.72
N GLY A 7 -16.25 -2.29 36.95
CA GLY A 7 -16.45 -0.86 36.84
C GLY A 7 -16.94 -0.49 35.43
N SER A 8 -18.10 0.15 35.36
CA SER A 8 -18.66 0.72 34.13
C SER A 8 -17.72 1.81 33.63
N VAL A 9 -17.09 1.56 32.48
CA VAL A 9 -16.36 2.60 31.72
C VAL A 9 -17.37 3.74 31.47
N PRO A 10 -17.05 5.00 31.85
CA PRO A 10 -17.97 6.11 31.65
C PRO A 10 -18.39 6.20 30.18
N ARG A 11 -19.71 6.26 29.93
CA ARG A 11 -20.27 6.39 28.55
C ARG A 11 -19.63 7.51 27.73
N GLN A 12 -19.17 8.57 28.37
CA GLN A 12 -18.45 9.68 27.76
C GLN A 12 -17.09 9.26 27.17
N LEU A 13 -16.36 8.34 27.79
CA LEU A 13 -15.07 7.87 27.31
C LEU A 13 -15.24 6.99 26.08
N THR A 14 -16.27 6.15 26.05
CA THR A 14 -16.61 5.32 24.89
C THR A 14 -17.02 6.20 23.70
N SER A 15 -17.82 7.24 23.91
CA SER A 15 -18.20 8.20 22.87
C SER A 15 -17.00 9.00 22.35
N TYR A 16 -16.06 9.37 23.21
CA TYR A 16 -14.84 10.07 22.79
C TYR A 16 -13.89 9.19 21.96
N VAL A 17 -13.75 7.91 22.32
CA VAL A 17 -12.96 6.93 21.57
C VAL A 17 -13.55 6.71 20.17
N PHE A 18 -14.88 6.59 20.09
CA PHE A 18 -15.58 6.46 18.81
C PHE A 18 -15.52 7.73 17.96
N LEU A 19 -15.69 8.91 18.55
CA LEU A 19 -15.55 10.20 17.86
C LEU A 19 -14.12 10.43 17.34
N LEU A 20 -13.10 10.02 18.11
CA LEU A 20 -11.71 10.12 17.67
C LEU A 20 -11.40 9.12 16.55
N ALA A 21 -11.90 7.89 16.64
CA ALA A 21 -11.79 6.90 15.57
C ALA A 21 -12.54 7.36 14.31
N ALA A 22 -13.75 7.92 14.44
CA ALA A 22 -14.52 8.45 13.33
C ALA A 22 -13.87 9.70 12.70
N ARG A 23 -13.28 10.60 13.50
CA ARG A 23 -12.51 11.74 12.98
C ARG A 23 -11.22 11.31 12.30
N LEU A 24 -10.49 10.33 12.83
CA LEU A 24 -9.29 9.79 12.20
C LEU A 24 -9.65 9.06 10.90
N VAL A 25 -10.72 8.28 10.89
CA VAL A 25 -11.31 7.67 9.70
C VAL A 25 -11.78 8.76 8.73
N GLY A 26 -12.48 9.80 9.21
CA GLY A 26 -12.99 10.90 8.39
C GLY A 26 -11.89 11.79 7.79
N ILE A 27 -10.82 12.08 8.51
CA ILE A 27 -9.71 12.90 8.01
C ILE A 27 -8.91 12.19 6.91
N PHE A 28 -8.81 10.86 6.96
CA PHE A 28 -8.09 10.07 5.95
C PHE A 28 -8.99 9.48 4.86
N ILE A 29 -10.30 9.46 5.04
CA ILE A 29 -11.24 8.73 4.17
C ILE A 29 -12.18 9.65 3.39
N LEU A 30 -12.37 10.90 3.82
CA LEU A 30 -13.26 11.86 3.16
C LEU A 30 -12.50 13.01 2.49
N PRO A 31 -12.02 12.86 1.26
CA PRO A 31 -12.09 13.97 0.34
C PRO A 31 -13.49 13.96 -0.27
N ALA A 32 -14.30 14.96 0.11
CA ALA A 32 -15.44 15.54 -0.56
C ALA A 32 -16.19 14.69 -1.60
N GLN A 33 -17.51 14.56 -1.39
CA GLN A 33 -18.57 14.10 -2.29
C GLN A 33 -19.06 12.66 -2.06
N VAL A 34 -19.62 12.44 -0.88
CA VAL A 34 -20.75 11.53 -0.77
C VAL A 34 -22.02 12.37 -1.02
N PRO A 35 -22.90 12.03 -1.97
CA PRO A 35 -24.19 12.70 -2.10
C PRO A 35 -25.03 12.37 -0.87
N GLY A 36 -25.28 13.35 -0.02
CA GLY A 36 -25.93 13.20 1.27
C GLY A 36 -25.00 13.65 2.39
N ASP A 37 -25.54 14.13 3.46
CA ASP A 37 -24.79 14.62 4.62
C ASP A 37 -23.98 13.46 5.26
N PRO A 38 -22.65 13.37 5.04
CA PRO A 38 -21.84 12.29 5.61
C PRO A 38 -21.69 12.42 7.13
N VAL A 39 -21.91 13.60 7.68
CA VAL A 39 -21.89 13.87 9.12
C VAL A 39 -23.14 13.30 9.77
N GLY A 40 -24.30 13.48 9.14
CA GLY A 40 -25.56 12.89 9.60
C GLY A 40 -25.54 11.36 9.57
N LEU A 41 -24.96 10.76 8.53
CA LEU A 41 -24.79 9.29 8.46
C LEU A 41 -23.86 8.76 9.55
N ILE A 42 -22.81 9.50 9.87
CA ILE A 42 -21.87 9.17 10.94
C ILE A 42 -22.53 9.34 12.30
N GLU A 43 -23.31 10.41 12.51
CA GLU A 43 -24.09 10.61 13.75
C GLU A 43 -25.15 9.53 13.94
N GLU A 44 -25.83 9.12 12.89
CA GLU A 44 -26.82 8.03 12.92
C GLU A 44 -26.15 6.68 13.23
N LEU A 45 -24.96 6.43 12.71
CA LEU A 45 -24.10 5.28 13.00
C LEU A 45 -23.72 5.19 14.49
N PHE A 46 -23.51 6.32 15.15
CA PHE A 46 -23.02 6.38 16.52
C PHE A 46 -24.13 6.60 17.58
N THR A 47 -25.30 7.05 17.17
CA THR A 47 -26.45 7.21 18.08
C THR A 47 -27.40 6.02 18.05
N ALA A 48 -27.27 5.12 17.06
CA ALA A 48 -28.08 3.92 16.97
C ALA A 48 -27.82 2.96 18.16
N PRO A 49 -28.84 2.39 18.78
CA PRO A 49 -28.68 1.39 19.83
C PRO A 49 -27.91 0.17 19.31
N LEU A 50 -27.05 -0.45 20.14
CA LEU A 50 -26.27 -1.65 19.81
C LEU A 50 -27.09 -2.80 19.19
N ALA A 51 -28.39 -2.86 19.50
CA ALA A 51 -29.34 -3.79 18.90
C ALA A 51 -29.58 -3.50 17.39
N THR A 52 -29.52 -2.25 16.98
CA THR A 52 -29.70 -1.82 15.58
C THR A 52 -28.44 -2.12 14.76
N VAL A 53 -27.25 -2.02 15.37
CA VAL A 53 -25.96 -2.35 14.70
C VAL A 53 -25.87 -3.83 14.35
N ARG A 54 -26.46 -4.71 15.15
CA ARG A 54 -26.56 -6.17 14.87
C ARG A 54 -27.45 -6.51 13.68
N SER A 55 -28.37 -5.65 13.33
CA SER A 55 -29.29 -5.83 12.18
C SER A 55 -28.78 -5.19 10.89
N TRP A 56 -27.65 -4.49 10.93
CA TRP A 56 -27.09 -3.89 9.72
C TRP A 56 -26.70 -4.98 8.72
N PRO A 57 -27.16 -4.87 7.47
CA PRO A 57 -26.75 -5.82 6.44
C PRO A 57 -25.23 -5.82 6.36
N SER A 58 -24.64 -7.00 6.31
CA SER A 58 -23.23 -7.19 6.05
C SER A 58 -22.72 -6.37 4.84
N ALA A 59 -23.63 -6.00 3.95
CA ALA A 59 -23.42 -5.11 2.83
C ALA A 59 -23.01 -3.67 3.23
N LEU A 60 -23.60 -3.09 4.27
CA LEU A 60 -23.28 -1.71 4.68
C LEU A 60 -21.92 -1.65 5.37
N VAL A 61 -21.62 -2.61 6.23
CA VAL A 61 -20.29 -2.75 6.87
C VAL A 61 -19.23 -3.05 5.82
N ARG A 62 -19.55 -3.91 4.84
CA ARG A 62 -18.73 -4.19 3.69
C ARG A 62 -18.47 -2.92 2.86
N GLN A 63 -19.48 -2.10 2.62
CA GLN A 63 -19.39 -0.87 1.85
C GLN A 63 -18.57 0.23 2.57
N LEU A 64 -18.70 0.35 3.90
CA LEU A 64 -17.88 1.24 4.72
C LEU A 64 -16.40 0.83 4.73
N LEU A 65 -16.12 -0.47 4.66
CA LEU A 65 -14.74 -0.98 4.62
C LEU A 65 -14.16 -1.02 3.21
N LEU A 66 -15.00 -1.18 2.20
CA LEU A 66 -14.60 -0.94 0.80
C LEU A 66 -14.21 0.52 0.58
N GLN A 67 -14.76 1.45 1.35
CA GLN A 67 -14.31 2.84 1.36
C GLN A 67 -12.96 3.05 2.07
N LEU A 68 -12.55 2.15 2.96
CA LEU A 68 -11.22 2.15 3.57
C LEU A 68 -10.12 1.65 2.60
N VAL A 69 -10.48 0.73 1.72
CA VAL A 69 -9.63 0.26 0.62
C VAL A 69 -10.27 0.77 -0.67
N ARG A 70 -10.26 2.08 -0.86
CA ARG A 70 -10.85 2.69 -2.06
C ARG A 70 -10.03 2.37 -3.29
N LEU A 71 -10.38 1.27 -3.94
CA LEU A 71 -10.15 1.05 -5.36
C LEU A 71 -11.38 1.52 -6.15
N GLU A 72 -12.10 2.53 -5.66
CA GLU A 72 -13.27 3.04 -6.35
C GLU A 72 -12.89 3.67 -7.69
N LYS A 73 -13.72 3.41 -8.71
CA LYS A 73 -13.95 4.38 -9.78
C LYS A 73 -14.08 5.72 -9.07
N PHE A 74 -13.14 6.61 -9.27
CA PHE A 74 -13.31 7.98 -8.81
C PHE A 74 -14.70 8.41 -9.26
N THR A 75 -15.59 8.64 -8.32
CA THR A 75 -16.83 9.33 -8.57
C THR A 75 -16.44 10.65 -9.20
N LEU A 76 -16.45 10.65 -10.54
CA LEU A 76 -16.15 11.75 -11.42
C LEU A 76 -14.93 12.56 -10.92
N PRO A 77 -13.72 12.25 -11.40
CA PRO A 77 -12.67 13.24 -11.36
C PRO A 77 -13.24 14.50 -12.00
N GLU A 78 -12.90 15.66 -11.45
CA GLU A 78 -13.14 16.91 -12.15
C GLU A 78 -12.81 16.71 -13.63
N ASP A 79 -13.60 17.27 -14.55
CA ASP A 79 -13.42 17.09 -15.99
C ASP A 79 -11.96 17.28 -16.43
N SER A 80 -11.22 18.14 -15.73
CA SER A 80 -9.78 18.35 -15.90
C SER A 80 -8.92 17.11 -15.66
N GLN A 81 -9.25 16.27 -14.69
CA GLN A 81 -8.48 15.04 -14.42
C GLN A 81 -8.77 13.97 -15.46
N LEU A 82 -10.02 13.83 -15.90
CA LEU A 82 -10.39 12.92 -16.99
C LEU A 82 -9.69 13.30 -18.28
N VAL A 83 -9.69 14.60 -18.63
CA VAL A 83 -8.98 15.13 -19.80
C VAL A 83 -7.48 14.83 -19.70
N ARG A 84 -6.87 15.05 -18.52
CA ARG A 84 -5.45 14.75 -18.30
C ARG A 84 -5.13 13.27 -18.51
N LEU A 85 -5.87 12.36 -17.88
CA LEU A 85 -5.66 10.91 -18.03
C LEU A 85 -5.85 10.46 -19.48
N HIS A 86 -6.89 10.96 -20.15
CA HIS A 86 -7.11 10.69 -21.56
C HIS A 86 -5.94 11.20 -22.42
N THR A 87 -5.50 12.43 -22.22
CA THR A 87 -4.37 13.04 -22.94
C THR A 87 -3.09 12.24 -22.73
N MET A 88 -2.78 11.84 -21.50
CA MET A 88 -1.63 10.99 -21.21
C MET A 88 -1.72 9.66 -21.96
N ARG A 89 -2.86 8.98 -21.90
CA ARG A 89 -3.07 7.73 -22.64
C ARG A 89 -2.86 7.91 -24.13
N GLN A 90 -3.44 8.92 -24.77
CA GLN A 90 -3.28 9.19 -26.19
C GLN A 90 -1.83 9.46 -26.57
N ARG A 91 -1.10 10.22 -25.75
CA ARG A 91 0.32 10.48 -25.95
C ARG A 91 1.14 9.19 -26.02
N TYR A 92 0.86 8.22 -25.14
CA TYR A 92 1.62 6.97 -25.09
C TYR A 92 1.17 5.99 -26.16
N LEU A 93 -0.09 6.00 -26.57
CA LEU A 93 -0.53 5.29 -27.79
C LEU A 93 0.22 5.79 -29.02
N ALA A 94 0.34 7.12 -29.19
CA ALA A 94 1.14 7.72 -30.27
C ALA A 94 2.66 7.41 -30.16
N ALA A 95 3.16 7.07 -28.97
CA ALA A 95 4.54 6.67 -28.70
C ALA A 95 4.77 5.14 -28.86
N GLY A 96 3.81 4.39 -29.38
CA GLY A 96 3.94 2.96 -29.68
C GLY A 96 3.51 2.03 -28.54
N TRP A 97 2.80 2.55 -27.54
CA TRP A 97 2.04 1.70 -26.61
C TRP A 97 0.74 1.25 -27.29
N GLU A 98 0.23 0.10 -26.90
CA GLU A 98 -0.98 -0.51 -27.44
C GLU A 98 -2.08 -0.53 -26.39
N ALA A 99 -3.28 -0.08 -26.75
CA ALA A 99 -4.46 -0.28 -25.92
C ALA A 99 -4.82 -1.75 -25.93
N THR A 100 -4.99 -2.33 -24.77
CA THR A 100 -5.40 -3.73 -24.63
C THR A 100 -6.39 -3.87 -23.47
N SER A 101 -7.04 -5.01 -23.42
CA SER A 101 -7.90 -5.38 -22.29
C SER A 101 -7.58 -6.80 -21.87
N VAL A 102 -7.83 -7.08 -20.60
CA VAL A 102 -7.71 -8.41 -20.01
C VAL A 102 -9.04 -8.80 -19.46
N THR A 103 -9.61 -9.91 -19.92
CA THR A 103 -10.87 -10.44 -19.39
C THR A 103 -10.55 -11.44 -18.29
N THR A 104 -11.10 -11.22 -17.11
CA THR A 104 -10.94 -12.11 -15.98
C THR A 104 -11.83 -13.35 -16.11
N PRO A 105 -11.58 -14.44 -15.35
CA PRO A 105 -12.44 -15.64 -15.38
C PRO A 105 -13.90 -15.39 -15.00
N ASP A 106 -14.16 -14.35 -14.20
CA ASP A 106 -15.50 -13.89 -13.82
C ASP A 106 -16.06 -12.82 -14.77
N ALA A 107 -15.52 -12.75 -16.00
CA ALA A 107 -15.97 -11.91 -17.11
C ALA A 107 -15.88 -10.39 -16.89
N VAL A 108 -15.02 -9.92 -15.98
CA VAL A 108 -14.72 -8.50 -15.82
C VAL A 108 -13.65 -8.09 -16.81
N VAL A 109 -13.87 -6.98 -17.52
CA VAL A 109 -12.88 -6.44 -18.49
C VAL A 109 -12.02 -5.39 -17.80
N LEU A 110 -10.71 -5.68 -17.70
CA LEU A 110 -9.70 -4.78 -17.17
C LEU A 110 -9.09 -3.94 -18.30
N ASP A 111 -9.03 -2.63 -18.12
CA ASP A 111 -8.33 -1.72 -19.03
C ASP A 111 -6.83 -1.75 -18.77
N ALA A 112 -6.06 -1.88 -19.85
CA ALA A 112 -4.61 -1.97 -19.78
C ALA A 112 -3.94 -1.25 -20.96
N LEU A 113 -2.67 -0.91 -20.77
CA LEU A 113 -1.75 -0.52 -21.84
C LEU A 113 -0.56 -1.47 -21.87
N LEU A 114 -0.22 -1.89 -23.05
CA LEU A 114 0.92 -2.76 -23.33
C LEU A 114 1.96 -1.99 -24.15
N ARG A 115 3.19 -2.00 -23.70
CA ARG A 115 4.34 -1.63 -24.50
C ARG A 115 4.95 -2.90 -25.08
N PRO A 116 5.06 -3.04 -26.41
CA PRO A 116 5.74 -4.18 -27.03
C PRO A 116 7.20 -4.26 -26.58
N PRO A 117 7.76 -5.48 -26.45
CA PRO A 117 9.17 -5.65 -26.20
C PRO A 117 9.99 -5.20 -27.42
N PRO A 118 11.29 -4.85 -27.22
CA PRO A 118 12.17 -4.56 -28.36
C PRO A 118 12.19 -5.71 -29.38
N ALA A 119 12.08 -5.37 -30.65
CA ALA A 119 12.08 -6.35 -31.74
C ALA A 119 13.39 -7.17 -31.83
N ALA A 120 14.48 -6.66 -31.28
CA ALA A 120 15.77 -7.36 -31.24
C ALA A 120 15.79 -8.57 -30.26
N LEU A 121 14.81 -8.70 -29.37
CA LEU A 121 14.73 -9.84 -28.48
C LEU A 121 14.18 -11.06 -29.23
N ALA A 122 14.93 -12.17 -29.19
CA ALA A 122 14.49 -13.44 -29.79
C ALA A 122 13.20 -13.99 -29.17
N GLU A 123 12.98 -13.68 -27.88
CA GLU A 123 11.81 -14.09 -27.14
C GLU A 123 11.26 -12.89 -26.33
N PRO A 124 9.93 -12.75 -26.22
CA PRO A 124 9.34 -11.62 -25.52
C PRO A 124 9.60 -11.69 -24.01
N ARG A 125 10.07 -10.58 -23.45
CA ARG A 125 10.29 -10.39 -22.01
C ARG A 125 9.45 -9.24 -21.51
N PHE A 126 8.80 -9.42 -20.38
CA PHE A 126 7.82 -8.46 -19.89
C PHE A 126 7.96 -8.16 -18.38
N VAL A 127 7.65 -6.92 -18.04
CA VAL A 127 7.26 -6.52 -16.70
C VAL A 127 5.75 -6.34 -16.67
N LEU A 128 5.07 -7.02 -15.75
CA LEU A 128 3.70 -6.73 -15.34
C LEU A 128 3.75 -5.83 -14.10
N PHE A 129 3.23 -4.62 -14.21
CA PHE A 129 3.16 -3.72 -13.06
C PHE A 129 1.79 -3.79 -12.39
N VAL A 130 1.79 -4.05 -11.09
CA VAL A 130 0.61 -4.13 -10.22
C VAL A 130 0.61 -2.92 -9.31
N GLY A 131 -0.29 -1.99 -9.58
CA GLY A 131 -0.36 -0.69 -8.92
C GLY A 131 -0.75 -0.73 -7.44
N GLY A 132 -0.45 0.36 -6.75
CA GLY A 132 -0.85 0.61 -5.36
C GLY A 132 -2.30 1.10 -5.24
N ASN A 133 -2.72 1.35 -4.00
CA ASN A 133 -4.01 1.96 -3.72
C ASN A 133 -4.08 3.37 -4.34
N PHE A 134 -5.22 3.75 -4.88
CA PHE A 134 -5.46 5.01 -5.61
C PHE A 134 -4.60 5.25 -6.86
N GLN A 135 -3.78 4.30 -7.27
CA GLN A 135 -3.03 4.43 -8.51
C GLN A 135 -3.88 4.09 -9.74
N LYS A 136 -3.74 4.93 -10.76
CA LYS A 136 -4.14 4.65 -12.14
C LYS A 136 -2.89 4.58 -12.97
N TYR A 137 -2.79 3.58 -13.84
CA TYR A 137 -1.59 3.42 -14.65
C TYR A 137 -1.31 4.65 -15.53
N GLU A 138 -2.33 5.38 -15.94
CA GLU A 138 -2.19 6.58 -16.77
C GLU A 138 -1.33 7.67 -16.12
N ASP A 139 -1.42 7.82 -14.80
CA ASP A 139 -0.61 8.79 -14.05
C ASP A 139 0.87 8.42 -14.00
N TRP A 140 1.19 7.14 -14.21
CA TRP A 140 2.53 6.57 -14.08
C TRP A 140 3.19 6.23 -15.42
N LEU A 141 2.55 6.48 -16.55
CA LEU A 141 3.08 6.16 -17.88
C LEU A 141 4.48 6.72 -18.17
N PRO A 142 4.83 7.98 -17.72
CA PRO A 142 6.22 8.45 -17.89
C PRO A 142 7.25 7.57 -17.17
N TYR A 143 6.92 7.10 -15.98
CA TYR A 143 7.77 6.19 -15.22
C TYR A 143 7.84 4.80 -15.87
N PHE A 144 6.72 4.25 -16.30
CA PHE A 144 6.67 2.94 -16.94
C PHE A 144 7.43 2.91 -18.28
N ASP A 145 7.33 3.98 -19.07
CA ASP A 145 8.09 4.08 -20.32
C ASP A 145 9.60 4.16 -20.06
N ALA A 146 10.02 4.95 -19.08
CA ALA A 146 11.41 5.01 -18.65
C ALA A 146 11.91 3.65 -18.15
N TYR A 147 11.08 2.94 -17.38
CA TYR A 147 11.40 1.61 -16.87
C TYR A 147 11.55 0.58 -17.99
N ALA A 148 10.57 0.49 -18.88
CA ALA A 148 10.61 -0.45 -19.99
C ALA A 148 11.81 -0.23 -20.93
N ARG A 149 12.16 1.06 -21.19
CA ARG A 149 13.35 1.42 -21.98
C ARG A 149 14.64 1.04 -21.27
N ALA A 150 14.78 1.40 -20.01
CA ALA A 150 16.00 1.13 -19.25
C ALA A 150 16.23 -0.38 -19.05
N ALA A 151 15.18 -1.14 -18.82
CA ALA A 151 15.26 -2.59 -18.68
C ALA A 151 15.34 -3.32 -20.05
N GLY A 152 14.95 -2.67 -21.14
CA GLY A 152 14.95 -3.30 -22.47
C GLY A 152 13.89 -4.38 -22.61
N VAL A 153 12.69 -4.19 -22.08
CA VAL A 153 11.61 -5.18 -22.01
C VAL A 153 10.27 -4.60 -22.45
N GLY A 154 9.32 -5.47 -22.76
CA GLY A 154 7.91 -5.11 -22.85
C GLY A 154 7.32 -4.81 -21.47
N PHE A 155 6.18 -4.12 -21.44
CA PHE A 155 5.56 -3.69 -20.21
C PHE A 155 4.04 -3.80 -20.32
N LEU A 156 3.40 -4.37 -19.29
CA LEU A 156 1.96 -4.36 -19.15
C LEU A 156 1.59 -3.61 -17.87
N ALA A 157 0.81 -2.54 -18.03
CA ALA A 157 0.20 -1.80 -16.94
C ALA A 157 -1.31 -1.88 -17.07
N PHE A 158 -2.01 -2.11 -15.96
CA PHE A 158 -3.45 -2.24 -15.94
C PHE A 158 -4.06 -1.50 -14.74
N ASN A 159 -5.32 -1.19 -14.82
CA ASN A 159 -6.12 -0.74 -13.70
C ASN A 159 -6.92 -1.92 -13.13
N PHE A 160 -6.93 -2.06 -11.80
CA PHE A 160 -7.80 -3.03 -11.14
C PHE A 160 -9.26 -2.82 -11.51
N ARG A 161 -10.09 -3.85 -11.37
CA ARG A 161 -11.54 -3.76 -11.57
C ARG A 161 -12.13 -2.57 -10.80
N GLY A 162 -13.02 -1.81 -11.44
CA GLY A 162 -13.61 -0.61 -10.86
C GLY A 162 -12.72 0.63 -10.85
N VAL A 163 -11.47 0.56 -11.31
CA VAL A 163 -10.55 1.70 -11.40
C VAL A 163 -10.44 2.19 -12.84
N GLY A 164 -10.49 3.50 -13.06
CA GLY A 164 -10.35 4.09 -14.36
C GLY A 164 -11.39 3.59 -15.36
N ARG A 165 -10.94 2.90 -16.41
CA ARG A 165 -11.78 2.32 -17.46
C ARG A 165 -12.09 0.83 -17.24
N SER A 166 -11.51 0.21 -16.25
CA SER A 166 -11.80 -1.18 -15.90
C SER A 166 -13.22 -1.32 -15.38
N GLU A 167 -13.89 -2.38 -15.80
CA GLU A 167 -15.24 -2.71 -15.38
C GLU A 167 -15.28 -3.25 -13.95
N GLY A 168 -16.49 -3.49 -13.45
CA GLY A 168 -16.72 -4.13 -12.15
C GLY A 168 -16.39 -3.26 -10.96
N ALA A 169 -16.13 -3.91 -9.83
CA ALA A 169 -15.70 -3.29 -8.58
C ALA A 169 -14.93 -4.31 -7.74
N VAL A 170 -13.96 -3.85 -6.95
CA VAL A 170 -13.27 -4.70 -5.98
C VAL A 170 -14.17 -4.84 -4.75
N CYS A 171 -14.60 -6.05 -4.42
CA CYS A 171 -15.42 -6.35 -3.25
C CYS A 171 -14.64 -7.04 -2.13
N CYS A 172 -13.54 -7.70 -2.46
CA CYS A 172 -12.69 -8.42 -1.52
C CYS A 172 -11.27 -8.58 -2.07
N ALA A 173 -10.35 -9.04 -1.24
CA ALA A 173 -8.97 -9.28 -1.64
C ALA A 173 -8.86 -10.30 -2.80
N ALA A 174 -9.75 -11.29 -2.85
CA ALA A 174 -9.75 -12.30 -3.91
C ALA A 174 -10.00 -11.71 -5.30
N ASP A 175 -10.78 -10.64 -5.40
CA ASP A 175 -11.02 -9.96 -6.69
C ASP A 175 -9.72 -9.38 -7.25
N MET A 176 -8.89 -8.79 -6.40
CA MET A 176 -7.58 -8.26 -6.80
C MET A 176 -6.62 -9.37 -7.23
N LEU A 177 -6.65 -10.52 -6.53
CA LEU A 177 -5.86 -11.69 -6.93
C LEU A 177 -6.31 -12.20 -8.29
N THR A 178 -7.61 -12.28 -8.53
CA THR A 178 -8.20 -12.69 -9.82
C THR A 178 -7.72 -11.79 -10.96
N ASP A 179 -7.69 -10.47 -10.75
CA ASP A 179 -7.21 -9.51 -11.74
C ASP A 179 -5.73 -9.71 -12.08
N VAL A 180 -4.88 -9.91 -11.05
CA VAL A 180 -3.44 -10.18 -11.26
C VAL A 180 -3.23 -11.52 -11.98
N HIS A 181 -3.96 -12.57 -11.59
CA HIS A 181 -3.91 -13.86 -12.28
C HIS A 181 -4.27 -13.73 -13.76
N ALA A 182 -5.35 -13.03 -14.08
CA ALA A 182 -5.77 -12.81 -15.45
C ALA A 182 -4.71 -12.05 -16.28
N CYS A 183 -4.05 -11.04 -15.70
CA CYS A 183 -2.98 -10.32 -16.36
C CYS A 183 -1.73 -11.20 -16.62
N ILE A 184 -1.37 -12.05 -15.67
CA ILE A 184 -0.30 -13.04 -15.86
C ILE A 184 -0.68 -14.00 -16.99
N ASP A 185 -1.89 -14.57 -16.97
CA ASP A 185 -2.36 -15.51 -17.98
C ASP A 185 -2.43 -14.87 -19.38
N ALA A 186 -2.83 -13.61 -19.47
CA ALA A 186 -2.85 -12.88 -20.73
C ALA A 186 -1.44 -12.71 -21.35
N LEU A 187 -0.40 -12.52 -20.54
CA LEU A 187 0.98 -12.47 -21.01
C LEU A 187 1.50 -13.85 -21.41
N LEU A 188 1.21 -14.89 -20.63
CA LEU A 188 1.58 -16.27 -20.96
C LEU A 188 0.91 -16.73 -22.26
N ALA A 189 -0.37 -16.40 -22.47
CA ALA A 189 -1.11 -16.68 -23.70
C ALA A 189 -0.51 -15.96 -24.94
N ARG A 190 0.22 -14.85 -24.74
CA ARG A 190 0.98 -14.16 -25.78
C ARG A 190 2.38 -14.77 -26.03
N GLY A 191 2.68 -15.91 -25.44
CA GLY A 191 3.94 -16.63 -25.63
C GLY A 191 5.07 -16.18 -24.70
N VAL A 192 4.78 -15.34 -23.68
CA VAL A 192 5.78 -14.99 -22.66
C VAL A 192 6.03 -16.20 -21.78
N ARG A 193 7.27 -16.68 -21.71
CA ARG A 193 7.63 -17.77 -20.80
C ARG A 193 7.66 -17.28 -19.34
N PRO A 194 7.36 -18.12 -18.34
CA PRO A 194 7.46 -17.74 -16.93
C PRO A 194 8.81 -17.11 -16.56
N ALA A 195 9.91 -17.66 -17.03
CA ALA A 195 11.26 -17.11 -16.80
C ALA A 195 11.54 -15.76 -17.51
N HIS A 196 10.65 -15.30 -18.36
CA HIS A 196 10.71 -14.03 -19.07
C HIS A 196 9.66 -13.03 -18.58
N LEU A 197 9.02 -13.33 -17.45
CA LEU A 197 8.03 -12.49 -16.80
C LEU A 197 8.54 -12.03 -15.42
N CYS A 198 8.50 -10.72 -15.20
CA CYS A 198 8.69 -10.12 -13.90
C CYS A 198 7.38 -9.45 -13.46
N VAL A 199 6.87 -9.81 -12.30
CA VAL A 199 5.74 -9.11 -11.67
C VAL A 199 6.30 -8.08 -10.70
N HIS A 200 6.03 -6.80 -10.95
CA HIS A 200 6.42 -5.69 -10.08
C HIS A 200 5.20 -5.15 -9.37
N GLY A 201 5.09 -5.41 -8.09
CA GLY A 201 3.98 -4.93 -7.25
C GLY A 201 4.41 -3.79 -6.35
N PHE A 202 3.68 -2.66 -6.42
CA PHE A 202 3.89 -1.50 -5.58
C PHE A 202 2.86 -1.44 -4.44
N SER A 203 3.31 -1.18 -3.21
CA SER A 203 2.41 -0.98 -2.07
C SER A 203 1.46 -2.18 -1.88
N ILE A 204 0.13 -1.99 -1.87
CA ILE A 204 -0.86 -3.07 -1.82
C ILE A 204 -0.73 -4.03 -3.01
N GLY A 205 -0.35 -3.51 -4.18
CA GLY A 205 -0.10 -4.32 -5.37
C GLY A 205 1.02 -5.34 -5.15
N GLY A 206 2.03 -5.03 -4.35
CA GLY A 206 3.07 -5.98 -3.96
C GLY A 206 2.55 -7.10 -3.07
N ALA A 207 1.67 -6.81 -2.13
CA ALA A 207 1.03 -7.83 -1.30
C ALA A 207 0.14 -8.78 -2.12
N VAL A 208 -0.68 -8.20 -3.01
CA VAL A 208 -1.53 -8.98 -3.93
C VAL A 208 -0.68 -9.84 -4.85
N SER A 209 0.40 -9.29 -5.42
CA SER A 209 1.32 -10.02 -6.30
C SER A 209 2.02 -11.18 -5.58
N ALA A 210 2.47 -10.96 -4.34
CA ALA A 210 3.06 -12.02 -3.52
C ALA A 210 2.10 -13.20 -3.34
N LEU A 211 0.85 -12.92 -3.01
CA LEU A 211 -0.19 -13.95 -2.83
C LEU A 211 -0.56 -14.63 -4.15
N ALA A 212 -0.68 -13.87 -5.24
CA ALA A 212 -0.97 -14.42 -6.56
C ALA A 212 0.14 -15.37 -7.04
N LEU A 213 1.41 -14.97 -6.91
CA LEU A 213 2.54 -15.82 -7.29
C LEU A 213 2.67 -17.05 -6.38
N ALA A 214 2.44 -16.89 -5.07
CA ALA A 214 2.45 -17.99 -4.12
C ALA A 214 1.37 -19.04 -4.42
N SER A 215 0.17 -18.61 -4.81
CA SER A 215 -0.92 -19.53 -5.15
C SER A 215 -0.70 -20.27 -6.47
N ARG A 216 0.00 -19.65 -7.44
CA ARG A 216 0.27 -20.26 -8.75
C ARG A 216 1.38 -21.32 -8.71
N GLN A 217 2.32 -21.20 -7.78
CA GLN A 217 3.50 -22.09 -7.69
C GLN A 217 4.26 -22.23 -9.03
N GLN A 218 4.25 -21.16 -9.84
CA GLN A 218 4.84 -21.20 -11.19
C GLN A 218 6.33 -20.84 -11.11
N PRO A 219 7.24 -21.79 -11.37
CA PRO A 219 8.67 -21.52 -11.29
C PRO A 219 9.11 -20.56 -12.38
N GLY A 220 10.12 -19.75 -12.06
CA GLY A 220 10.79 -18.86 -12.99
C GLY A 220 10.23 -17.44 -13.09
N VAL A 221 9.00 -17.16 -12.63
CA VAL A 221 8.48 -15.79 -12.63
C VAL A 221 9.25 -14.97 -11.59
N ALA A 222 9.91 -13.89 -12.05
CA ALA A 222 10.59 -12.96 -11.16
C ALA A 222 9.59 -12.05 -10.42
N PHE A 223 9.93 -11.63 -9.22
CA PHE A 223 9.06 -10.77 -8.42
C PHE A 223 9.82 -9.58 -7.84
N VAL A 224 9.27 -8.39 -8.04
CA VAL A 224 9.71 -7.15 -7.38
C VAL A 224 8.62 -6.69 -6.44
N SER A 225 8.95 -6.58 -5.16
CA SER A 225 8.11 -5.97 -4.12
C SER A 225 8.62 -4.57 -3.83
N ASP A 226 7.85 -3.55 -4.18
CA ASP A 226 8.24 -2.16 -4.01
C ASP A 226 7.44 -1.50 -2.88
N ARG A 227 8.12 -1.17 -1.78
CA ARG A 227 7.54 -0.51 -0.59
C ARG A 227 6.21 -1.16 -0.14
N SER A 228 6.20 -2.47 -0.10
CA SER A 228 5.00 -3.27 0.07
C SER A 228 4.72 -3.61 1.53
N LEU A 229 3.46 -3.92 1.79
CA LEU A 229 2.97 -4.22 3.14
C LEU A 229 3.05 -5.72 3.44
N ARG A 230 3.32 -6.05 4.71
CA ARG A 230 3.26 -7.43 5.21
C ARG A 230 1.82 -7.97 5.26
N SER A 231 0.88 -7.10 5.66
CA SER A 231 -0.55 -7.34 5.55
C SER A 231 -1.32 -6.01 5.71
N LEU A 232 -2.55 -5.96 5.20
CA LEU A 232 -3.37 -4.76 5.30
C LEU A 232 -3.75 -4.38 6.75
N PRO A 233 -4.09 -5.32 7.65
CA PRO A 233 -4.32 -5.01 9.06
C PRO A 233 -3.14 -4.32 9.75
N HIS A 234 -1.90 -4.72 9.46
CA HIS A 234 -0.70 -4.09 10.02
C HIS A 234 -0.49 -2.67 9.49
N THR A 235 -0.78 -2.43 8.20
CA THR A 235 -0.71 -1.09 7.62
C THR A 235 -1.72 -0.16 8.26
N ILE A 236 -2.97 -0.59 8.40
CA ILE A 236 -4.02 0.19 9.06
C ILE A 236 -3.67 0.43 10.54
N TYR A 237 -3.11 -0.58 11.22
CA TYR A 237 -2.62 -0.42 12.58
C TYR A 237 -1.57 0.69 12.67
N GLY A 238 -0.56 0.69 11.81
CA GLY A 238 0.48 1.73 11.77
C GLY A 238 -0.09 3.13 11.52
N MET A 239 -0.99 3.25 10.53
CA MET A 239 -1.65 4.51 10.18
C MET A 239 -2.51 5.05 11.32
N VAL A 240 -3.38 4.25 11.92
CA VAL A 240 -4.30 4.66 13.00
C VAL A 240 -3.54 4.98 14.28
N ARG A 241 -2.49 4.23 14.59
CA ARG A 241 -1.63 4.51 15.74
C ARG A 241 -0.88 5.83 15.59
N GLY A 242 -0.69 6.32 14.37
CA GLY A 242 0.04 7.55 14.09
C GLY A 242 1.51 7.42 14.50
N LEU A 243 2.13 6.28 14.20
CA LEU A 243 3.55 6.08 14.44
C LEU A 243 4.35 7.07 13.59
N PRO A 244 5.35 7.76 14.14
CA PRO A 244 6.24 8.58 13.34
C PRO A 244 7.03 7.69 12.37
N PRO A 245 7.41 8.18 11.19
CA PRO A 245 8.31 7.45 10.30
C PRO A 245 9.58 7.04 11.04
N SER A 246 10.03 5.80 10.81
CA SER A 246 11.29 5.31 11.38
C SER A 246 12.42 6.23 10.89
N GLY A 247 13.22 6.75 11.77
CA GLY A 247 14.24 7.77 11.43
C GLY A 247 13.87 9.19 11.83
N ALA A 248 12.60 9.52 12.04
CA ALA A 248 12.23 10.78 12.68
C ALA A 248 12.66 10.80 14.17
N LEU A 249 12.72 9.63 14.79
CA LEU A 249 13.24 9.42 16.15
C LEU A 249 14.77 9.53 16.20
N GLU A 250 15.49 9.03 15.17
CA GLU A 250 16.96 9.19 15.08
C GLU A 250 17.38 10.62 14.76
N ALA A 251 16.59 11.35 13.96
CA ALA A 251 16.84 12.75 13.65
C ALA A 251 16.50 13.69 14.80
N ALA A 252 15.63 13.26 15.73
CA ALA A 252 15.25 14.00 16.92
C ALA A 252 16.14 13.67 18.16
N ALA A 253 16.96 12.63 18.09
CA ALA A 253 17.96 12.37 19.10
C ALA A 253 19.04 13.46 19.04
N PRO A 254 19.34 14.18 20.14
CA PRO A 254 20.44 15.12 20.16
C PRO A 254 21.72 14.36 19.80
N ARG A 255 22.42 14.83 18.75
CA ARG A 255 23.74 14.31 18.42
C ARG A 255 24.62 14.46 19.65
N ALA A 256 25.19 13.35 20.08
CA ALA A 256 26.04 13.25 21.27
C ALA A 256 27.45 13.87 21.09
N ASP A 257 27.56 14.92 20.30
CA ASP A 257 28.80 15.66 20.07
C ASP A 257 28.59 17.10 20.53
N ASP A 258 28.62 17.34 21.84
CA ASP A 258 29.35 18.43 22.45
C ASP A 258 29.18 18.44 23.99
N ASN A 259 30.33 18.28 24.61
CA ASN A 259 30.66 18.61 26.00
C ASN A 259 30.04 17.80 27.14
N GLY A 260 30.94 17.05 27.75
CA GLY A 260 30.79 16.32 28.97
C GLY A 260 30.18 17.14 30.12
N GLY A 261 29.32 16.47 30.88
CA GLY A 261 28.88 16.96 32.17
C GLY A 261 27.48 16.56 32.52
N GLY A 262 27.32 15.56 33.39
CA GLY A 262 26.14 15.39 34.23
C GLY A 262 25.11 14.38 33.70
N ALA A 263 25.13 13.21 34.31
CA ALA A 263 23.99 12.31 34.35
C ALA A 263 22.79 13.08 34.94
N ASP A 264 21.75 13.31 34.16
CA ASP A 264 20.46 13.77 34.65
C ASP A 264 19.36 12.89 34.06
N ASP A 265 18.52 12.43 34.95
CA ASP A 265 17.48 11.43 34.75
C ASP A 265 16.49 11.87 33.64
N GLY A 266 16.40 11.06 32.59
CA GLY A 266 15.70 11.29 31.32
C GLY A 266 14.21 11.71 31.39
N GLU A 267 13.91 12.91 31.80
CA GLU A 267 12.63 13.55 31.50
C GLU A 267 12.75 14.39 30.21
N GLY A 268 12.21 13.84 29.12
CA GLY A 268 12.25 14.47 27.81
C GLY A 268 11.68 15.89 27.80
N VAL A 269 12.51 16.87 27.43
CA VAL A 269 12.11 18.26 27.24
C VAL A 269 11.53 18.40 25.83
N VAL A 270 10.31 18.94 25.70
CA VAL A 270 9.63 19.14 24.41
C VAL A 270 9.60 20.64 24.08
N MET A 271 9.96 21.00 22.83
CA MET A 271 9.86 22.37 22.38
C MET A 271 8.41 22.71 22.01
N MET A 272 7.80 23.65 22.74
CA MET A 272 6.50 24.21 22.40
C MET A 272 6.63 25.75 22.26
N HIS A 273 6.23 26.27 21.10
CA HIS A 273 6.24 27.71 20.80
C HIS A 273 7.59 28.41 21.05
N GLY A 274 8.69 27.75 20.66
CA GLY A 274 10.03 28.33 20.81
C GLY A 274 10.58 28.33 22.24
N ARG A 275 9.94 27.64 23.18
CA ARG A 275 10.43 27.44 24.55
C ARG A 275 10.53 25.95 24.88
N TRP A 276 11.61 25.56 25.54
CA TRP A 276 11.76 24.22 26.11
C TRP A 276 10.90 24.12 27.37
N VAL A 277 9.89 23.28 27.32
CA VAL A 277 8.96 23.07 28.46
C VAL A 277 9.08 21.62 28.90
N ARG A 278 9.33 21.38 30.18
CA ARG A 278 9.18 20.07 30.78
C ARG A 278 7.67 19.76 30.86
N PRO A 279 7.19 18.71 30.23
CA PRO A 279 5.79 18.34 30.35
C PRO A 279 5.50 17.95 31.79
N GLY A 280 4.59 18.66 32.44
CA GLY A 280 4.12 18.27 33.78
C GLY A 280 3.52 16.87 33.75
N LEU A 281 3.50 16.18 34.88
CA LEU A 281 2.96 14.81 35.05
C LEU A 281 1.58 14.61 34.42
N ARG A 282 0.72 15.63 34.40
CA ARG A 282 -0.59 15.61 33.72
C ARG A 282 -0.48 15.50 32.20
N ALA A 283 0.46 16.20 31.58
CA ALA A 283 0.66 16.13 30.14
C ALA A 283 1.29 14.78 29.72
N ALA A 284 2.15 14.19 30.55
CA ALA A 284 2.69 12.86 30.33
C ALA A 284 1.62 11.78 30.46
N ALA A 285 0.74 11.89 31.47
CA ALA A 285 -0.39 10.98 31.67
C ALA A 285 -1.40 11.06 30.51
N LEU A 286 -1.72 12.26 30.02
CA LEU A 286 -2.59 12.46 28.85
C LEU A 286 -2.00 11.86 27.58
N ARG A 287 -0.70 12.05 27.33
CA ARG A 287 -0.03 11.43 26.17
C ARG A 287 -0.03 9.90 26.25
N ARG A 288 0.21 9.33 27.45
CA ARG A 288 0.12 7.87 27.64
C ARG A 288 -1.30 7.36 27.39
N ALA A 289 -2.32 8.05 27.88
CA ALA A 289 -3.72 7.72 27.65
C ALA A 289 -4.07 7.80 26.16
N GLU A 290 -3.64 8.86 25.45
CA GLU A 290 -3.83 9.01 24.01
C GLU A 290 -3.14 7.89 23.22
N CYS A 291 -1.91 7.55 23.56
CA CYS A 291 -1.18 6.45 22.93
C CYS A 291 -1.89 5.10 23.15
N TRP A 292 -2.44 4.87 24.32
CA TRP A 292 -3.20 3.67 24.63
C TRP A 292 -4.52 3.59 23.85
N VAL A 293 -5.26 4.70 23.78
CA VAL A 293 -6.50 4.82 23.01
C VAL A 293 -6.26 4.59 21.53
N ARG A 294 -5.24 5.21 20.97
CA ARG A 294 -4.85 5.01 19.56
C ARG A 294 -4.44 3.55 19.30
N GLY A 295 -3.71 2.92 20.24
CA GLY A 295 -3.34 1.51 20.13
C GLY A 295 -4.55 0.57 20.13
N ALA A 296 -5.53 0.81 21.01
CA ALA A 296 -6.77 0.04 21.04
C ALA A 296 -7.61 0.23 19.78
N ALA A 297 -7.78 1.47 19.30
CA ALA A 297 -8.48 1.77 18.06
C ALA A 297 -7.81 1.11 16.85
N ALA A 298 -6.48 1.14 16.80
CA ALA A 298 -5.70 0.49 15.73
C ALA A 298 -5.89 -1.03 15.74
N ALA A 299 -5.88 -1.66 16.90
CA ALA A 299 -6.12 -3.09 17.03
C ALA A 299 -7.53 -3.50 16.58
N ILE A 300 -8.55 -2.71 16.97
CA ILE A 300 -9.94 -2.92 16.54
C ILE A 300 -10.07 -2.77 15.01
N ALA A 301 -9.48 -1.73 14.43
CA ALA A 301 -9.52 -1.50 13.00
C ALA A 301 -8.84 -2.64 12.22
N GLY A 302 -7.66 -3.10 12.67
CA GLY A 302 -6.98 -4.25 12.08
C GLY A 302 -7.78 -5.54 12.19
N ALA A 303 -8.45 -5.80 13.32
CA ALA A 303 -9.32 -6.96 13.50
C ALA A 303 -10.55 -6.90 12.59
N ALA A 304 -11.15 -5.73 12.41
CA ALA A 304 -12.27 -5.53 11.51
C ALA A 304 -11.89 -5.83 10.05
N VAL A 305 -10.76 -5.32 9.58
CA VAL A 305 -10.23 -5.59 8.24
C VAL A 305 -10.01 -7.10 8.02
N ARG A 306 -9.45 -7.78 9.03
CA ARG A 306 -9.25 -9.23 9.00
C ARG A 306 -10.57 -9.98 8.92
N ALA A 307 -11.55 -9.62 9.75
CA ALA A 307 -12.87 -10.24 9.79
C ALA A 307 -13.65 -10.10 8.47
N LEU A 308 -13.31 -9.11 7.66
CA LEU A 308 -13.92 -8.87 6.36
C LEU A 308 -13.19 -9.50 5.18
N GLY A 309 -12.18 -10.32 5.45
CA GLY A 309 -11.43 -11.03 4.43
C GLY A 309 -10.44 -10.18 3.64
N TRP A 310 -10.03 -9.03 4.20
CA TRP A 310 -9.04 -8.12 3.61
C TRP A 310 -7.65 -8.27 4.25
N GLU A 311 -7.32 -9.42 4.75
CA GLU A 311 -6.06 -9.61 5.47
C GLU A 311 -4.83 -9.37 4.59
N LEU A 312 -4.84 -9.86 3.35
CA LEU A 312 -3.69 -9.80 2.42
C LEU A 312 -2.37 -10.20 3.11
N PRO A 313 -2.23 -11.43 3.62
CA PRO A 313 -1.07 -11.84 4.40
C PRO A 313 0.14 -12.13 3.49
N ALA A 314 0.74 -11.09 2.94
CA ALA A 314 1.83 -11.19 1.97
C ALA A 314 3.04 -11.95 2.52
N GLU A 315 3.37 -11.74 3.81
CA GLU A 315 4.47 -12.44 4.47
C GLU A 315 4.29 -13.97 4.48
N ALA A 316 3.07 -14.45 4.70
CA ALA A 316 2.78 -15.87 4.69
C ALA A 316 2.85 -16.50 3.27
N GLY A 317 2.54 -15.70 2.25
CA GLY A 317 2.66 -16.10 0.85
C GLY A 317 4.10 -16.11 0.34
N TRP A 318 4.92 -15.20 0.85
CA TRP A 318 6.25 -14.93 0.32
C TRP A 318 7.29 -16.02 0.63
N ALA A 319 7.52 -16.31 1.92
CA ALA A 319 8.76 -16.89 2.38
C ALA A 319 9.09 -18.27 1.76
N ALA A 320 8.11 -19.14 1.61
CA ALA A 320 8.37 -20.50 1.16
C ALA A 320 7.71 -20.86 -0.20
N ARG A 321 7.02 -19.94 -0.85
CA ARG A 321 6.07 -20.28 -1.90
C ARG A 321 6.27 -19.56 -3.24
N ILE A 322 7.08 -18.52 -3.31
CA ILE A 322 7.41 -17.85 -4.57
C ILE A 322 8.73 -18.42 -5.08
N PRO A 323 8.73 -19.30 -6.08
CA PRO A 323 9.91 -20.05 -6.48
C PRO A 323 10.89 -19.28 -7.36
N GLY A 324 10.52 -18.06 -7.83
CA GLY A 324 11.36 -17.24 -8.70
C GLY A 324 12.31 -16.31 -7.96
N PRO A 325 13.25 -15.66 -8.69
CA PRO A 325 14.13 -14.64 -8.13
C PRO A 325 13.33 -13.43 -7.65
N LYS A 326 13.76 -12.79 -6.56
CA LYS A 326 13.03 -11.74 -5.89
C LYS A 326 13.89 -10.51 -5.64
N LEU A 327 13.26 -9.32 -5.71
CA LEU A 327 13.82 -8.05 -5.26
C LEU A 327 12.84 -7.38 -4.30
N VAL A 328 13.32 -6.96 -3.13
CA VAL A 328 12.57 -6.17 -2.16
C VAL A 328 13.12 -4.77 -2.09
N LEU A 329 12.31 -3.81 -2.50
CA LEU A 329 12.57 -2.38 -2.33
C LEU A 329 11.78 -1.90 -1.11
N TYR A 330 12.46 -1.29 -0.14
CA TYR A 330 11.83 -0.82 1.08
C TYR A 330 12.33 0.57 1.45
N HIS A 331 11.56 1.30 2.24
CA HIS A 331 11.92 2.63 2.71
C HIS A 331 11.68 2.74 4.22
N ARG A 332 12.74 3.04 5.00
CA ARG A 332 12.61 3.12 6.47
C ARG A 332 11.74 4.27 6.94
N ALA A 333 11.75 5.39 6.23
CA ALA A 333 10.90 6.53 6.53
C ALA A 333 9.56 6.52 5.77
N ASP A 334 9.07 5.35 5.34
CA ASP A 334 7.79 5.21 4.66
C ASP A 334 6.66 5.74 5.57
N ASN A 335 5.87 6.66 5.01
CA ASN A 335 4.81 7.35 5.73
C ASN A 335 3.41 6.71 5.56
N VAL A 336 3.30 5.70 4.72
CA VAL A 336 2.07 4.93 4.45
C VAL A 336 2.21 3.50 4.98
N VAL A 337 3.21 2.77 4.48
CA VAL A 337 3.57 1.44 4.98
C VAL A 337 4.64 1.61 6.05
N HIS A 338 4.20 1.91 7.27
CA HIS A 338 5.13 2.16 8.37
C HIS A 338 6.13 1.01 8.53
N TYR A 339 7.42 1.31 8.42
CA TYR A 339 8.46 0.29 8.30
C TYR A 339 8.42 -0.76 9.41
N GLU A 340 8.39 -0.35 10.67
CA GLU A 340 8.42 -1.27 11.82
C GLU A 340 7.10 -2.02 12.05
N ALA A 341 5.98 -1.41 11.69
CA ALA A 341 4.67 -2.00 11.95
C ALA A 341 4.15 -2.85 10.78
N ALA A 342 4.45 -2.46 9.56
CA ALA A 342 3.72 -2.94 8.39
C ALA A 342 4.60 -3.36 7.20
N SER A 343 5.92 -3.09 7.20
CA SER A 343 6.79 -3.39 6.08
C SER A 343 6.93 -4.90 5.86
N LEU A 344 6.76 -5.32 4.61
CA LEU A 344 7.03 -6.69 4.21
C LEU A 344 8.51 -7.04 4.40
N HIS A 345 9.42 -6.12 4.08
CA HIS A 345 10.86 -6.33 4.25
C HIS A 345 11.24 -6.73 5.70
N LEU A 346 10.75 -5.96 6.70
CA LEU A 346 11.07 -6.28 8.09
C LEU A 346 10.46 -7.62 8.51
N ALA A 347 9.23 -7.91 8.09
CA ALA A 347 8.58 -9.19 8.37
C ALA A 347 9.36 -10.37 7.81
N LEU A 348 9.96 -10.23 6.63
CA LEU A 348 10.81 -11.26 6.02
C LEU A 348 12.13 -11.46 6.78
N LYS A 349 12.74 -10.37 7.25
CA LYS A 349 13.94 -10.46 8.11
C LYS A 349 13.67 -11.19 9.42
N ASP A 350 12.51 -10.91 10.03
CA ASP A 350 12.11 -11.57 11.28
C ASP A 350 11.80 -13.06 11.07
N ALA A 351 11.33 -13.44 9.89
CA ALA A 351 11.05 -14.83 9.54
C ALA A 351 12.29 -15.68 9.22
N GLY A 352 13.45 -15.07 9.01
CA GLY A 352 14.70 -15.75 8.68
C GLY A 352 14.91 -16.01 7.20
N ASP A 353 15.38 -17.20 6.80
CA ASP A 353 15.71 -17.50 5.41
C ASP A 353 14.53 -17.37 4.46
N VAL A 354 14.64 -16.48 3.51
CA VAL A 354 13.62 -16.16 2.51
C VAL A 354 14.04 -16.54 1.07
N GLY A 355 15.13 -17.29 0.94
CA GLY A 355 15.66 -17.78 -0.34
C GLY A 355 16.42 -16.71 -1.14
N ASP A 356 16.42 -16.81 -2.47
CA ASP A 356 17.08 -15.85 -3.37
C ASP A 356 16.34 -14.51 -3.39
N VAL A 357 16.70 -13.63 -2.46
CA VAL A 357 16.13 -12.28 -2.31
C VAL A 357 17.23 -11.25 -2.29
N GLN A 358 17.17 -10.30 -3.20
CA GLN A 358 17.97 -9.08 -3.14
C GLN A 358 17.17 -8.01 -2.41
N GLU A 359 17.79 -7.33 -1.45
CA GLU A 359 17.18 -6.23 -0.68
C GLU A 359 17.83 -4.90 -1.06
N VAL A 360 17.02 -3.87 -1.28
CA VAL A 360 17.51 -2.53 -1.62
C VAL A 360 16.73 -1.47 -0.85
N GLU A 361 17.44 -0.68 -0.09
CA GLU A 361 16.86 0.47 0.62
C GLU A 361 16.69 1.66 -0.31
N VAL A 362 15.46 2.12 -0.44
CA VAL A 362 15.13 3.38 -1.09
C VAL A 362 15.37 4.50 -0.06
N ARG A 363 16.29 5.43 -0.34
CA ARG A 363 16.77 6.40 0.65
C ARG A 363 16.23 7.81 0.46
N ARG A 364 15.70 8.10 -0.72
CA ARG A 364 15.19 9.42 -1.02
C ARG A 364 13.90 9.70 -0.26
N LEU A 365 13.88 10.76 0.56
CA LEU A 365 12.73 11.11 1.42
C LEU A 365 11.52 11.68 0.67
N GLY A 366 11.62 11.88 -0.64
CA GLY A 366 10.54 12.37 -1.48
C GLY A 366 11.00 13.02 -2.76
N HIS A 367 10.08 13.32 -3.65
CA HIS A 367 10.37 13.98 -4.93
C HIS A 367 9.17 14.81 -5.40
N ARG A 368 9.38 16.11 -5.67
CA ARG A 368 8.37 17.02 -6.27
C ARG A 368 7.00 16.98 -5.56
N GLY A 369 6.99 17.01 -4.24
CA GLY A 369 5.75 16.97 -3.44
C GLY A 369 5.24 15.56 -3.09
N TRP A 370 5.85 14.51 -3.63
CA TRP A 370 5.58 13.12 -3.26
C TRP A 370 6.38 12.73 -2.02
N GLY A 371 5.73 12.04 -1.09
CA GLY A 371 6.37 11.53 0.12
C GLY A 371 7.25 10.29 -0.14
N PRO A 372 7.89 9.75 0.90
CA PRO A 372 8.78 8.57 0.80
C PRO A 372 8.10 7.35 0.18
N HIS A 373 6.79 7.20 0.37
CA HIS A 373 6.04 6.08 -0.18
C HIS A 373 5.77 6.22 -1.69
N ASP A 374 5.41 7.41 -2.16
CA ASP A 374 4.70 7.56 -3.44
C ASP A 374 5.57 7.99 -4.61
N PHE A 375 6.81 8.43 -4.41
CA PHE A 375 7.62 8.92 -5.53
C PHE A 375 8.09 7.79 -6.47
N PRO A 376 8.23 8.06 -7.79
CA PRO A 376 8.73 7.08 -8.75
C PRO A 376 10.22 6.79 -8.51
N LEU A 377 10.60 5.50 -8.51
CA LEU A 377 11.95 5.04 -8.17
C LEU A 377 13.07 5.65 -9.04
N VAL A 378 12.76 6.09 -10.26
CA VAL A 378 13.71 6.80 -11.13
C VAL A 378 14.32 8.04 -10.45
N ALA A 379 13.68 8.56 -9.42
CA ALA A 379 14.18 9.68 -8.63
C ALA A 379 15.23 9.28 -7.58
N ASP A 380 15.34 8.00 -7.23
CA ASP A 380 16.38 7.43 -6.38
C ASP A 380 17.37 6.63 -7.25
N GLU A 381 18.51 7.22 -7.55
CA GLU A 381 19.46 6.65 -8.52
C GLU A 381 19.97 5.26 -8.10
N VAL A 382 20.18 5.02 -6.82
CA VAL A 382 20.69 3.75 -6.32
C VAL A 382 19.63 2.66 -6.45
N ALA A 383 18.42 2.92 -5.96
CA ALA A 383 17.32 1.99 -6.05
C ALA A 383 16.91 1.73 -7.51
N TRP A 384 16.93 2.77 -8.34
CA TRP A 384 16.64 2.65 -9.77
C TRP A 384 17.64 1.76 -10.50
N LYS A 385 18.95 1.99 -10.32
CA LYS A 385 19.98 1.17 -10.94
C LYS A 385 19.89 -0.29 -10.49
N ALA A 386 19.66 -0.52 -9.21
CA ALA A 386 19.49 -1.87 -8.67
C ALA A 386 18.25 -2.58 -9.25
N LEU A 387 17.12 -1.87 -9.35
CA LEU A 387 15.91 -2.40 -9.98
C LEU A 387 16.16 -2.80 -11.42
N ILE A 388 16.73 -1.91 -12.23
CA ILE A 388 16.98 -2.17 -13.66
C ILE A 388 17.96 -3.33 -13.83
N ALA A 389 19.05 -3.35 -13.08
CA ALA A 389 20.05 -4.42 -13.15
C ALA A 389 19.40 -5.78 -12.80
N ARG A 390 18.64 -5.85 -11.70
CA ARG A 390 18.00 -7.10 -11.27
C ARG A 390 16.96 -7.60 -12.28
N VAL A 391 16.15 -6.71 -12.84
CA VAL A 391 15.15 -7.08 -13.85
C VAL A 391 15.81 -7.58 -15.13
N ARG A 392 16.88 -6.92 -15.62
CA ARG A 392 17.64 -7.39 -16.77
C ARG A 392 18.27 -8.76 -16.55
N GLU A 393 18.93 -8.92 -15.40
CA GLU A 393 19.55 -10.19 -14.98
C GLU A 393 18.52 -11.33 -14.95
N THR A 394 17.42 -11.14 -14.20
CA THR A 394 16.42 -12.19 -13.98
C THR A 394 15.65 -12.57 -15.23
N LEU A 395 15.46 -11.62 -16.15
CA LEU A 395 14.80 -11.87 -17.42
C LEU A 395 15.79 -12.28 -18.54
N GLY A 396 17.08 -12.33 -18.26
CA GLY A 396 18.10 -12.69 -19.23
C GLY A 396 18.17 -11.70 -20.41
N VAL A 397 17.98 -10.40 -20.15
CA VAL A 397 18.13 -9.36 -21.19
C VAL A 397 19.61 -9.16 -21.47
N PRO A 398 20.08 -9.35 -22.70
CA PRO A 398 21.50 -9.20 -23.04
C PRO A 398 21.98 -7.76 -22.78
N ASP A 399 23.25 -7.63 -22.43
CA ASP A 399 23.92 -6.32 -22.37
C ASP A 399 23.97 -5.73 -23.78
N SER A 400 23.54 -4.50 -23.93
CA SER A 400 23.48 -3.76 -25.20
C SER A 400 24.79 -3.06 -25.49
#